data_39b9e37ecbdf704460431f3c4402172e
#
_entry.id   39b9e37ecbdf704460431f3c4402172e
#
_cell.length_a   1.000
_cell.length_b   1.000
_cell.length_c   1.000
_cell.angle_alpha   90.00
_cell.angle_beta   90.00
_cell.angle_gamma   90.00
#
_symmetry.space_group_name_H-M   'P 1'
#
loop_
_entity.id
_entity.type
_entity.pdbx_description
1 polymer ?
#
loop_
_entity_poly.entity_id
_entity_poly.type
_entity_poly.pdbx_seq_one_letter_code
_entity_poly.pdbx_strand_id
1 'polypeptide(L)'
;TVGRGDALIDPTMTKALLEEVRQAAQVKEASAFSGLTPQEMRILALMVEGLTNREIASQLFLGEGTVRNYVGNILSKLQVSNRAEAAVFAVKNHIERHLPKDDDHP
;
A
#
# COMPACT_ATOMS: atom_id res chain seq x y z
N THR A 1 25.97 31.54 5.93
CA THR A 1 25.70 31.42 6.40
C THR A 1 25.45 31.00 6.75
N VAL A 2 25.64 30.95 6.55
CA VAL A 2 25.26 30.65 7.11
C VAL A 2 24.98 30.41 7.68
N GLY A 3 25.07 30.46 7.92
CA GLY A 3 24.85 30.41 8.69
C GLY A 3 24.19 30.41 8.66
N ARG A 4 24.10 30.64 8.17
CA ARG A 4 23.46 30.68 8.18
C ARG A 4 22.59 30.29 7.93
N GLY A 5 22.68 30.17 7.36
CA GLY A 5 21.51 29.98 6.73
C GLY A 5 20.57 29.25 7.49
N ASP A 6 21.01 28.40 8.18
CA ASP A 6 20.14 27.72 8.95
C ASP A 6 19.58 28.60 9.90
N ALA A 7 20.17 29.46 10.25
CA ALA A 7 19.58 30.36 11.17
C ALA A 7 18.37 31.00 10.61
N LEU A 8 18.22 30.98 9.35
CA LEU A 8 17.08 31.57 8.76
C LEU A 8 15.88 30.70 8.78
N ILE A 9 15.99 29.46 9.13
CA ILE A 9 14.88 28.57 9.09
C ILE A 9 14.12 28.62 10.36
N ASP A 10 12.91 29.11 10.29
CA ASP A 10 12.00 29.14 11.39
C ASP A 10 11.58 27.71 11.69
N PRO A 11 11.59 27.26 12.91
CA PRO A 11 11.15 25.91 13.24
C PRO A 11 9.71 25.64 12.78
N THR A 12 8.87 26.63 12.82
CA THR A 12 7.49 26.46 12.36
C THR A 12 7.45 26.22 10.86
N MET A 13 8.28 26.92 10.11
CA MET A 13 8.34 26.70 8.68
C MET A 13 8.88 25.34 8.34
N THR A 14 9.90 24.90 9.06
CA THR A 14 10.46 23.58 8.83
C THR A 14 9.41 22.50 9.05
N LYS A 15 8.63 22.64 10.09
CA LYS A 15 7.58 21.67 10.40
C LYS A 15 6.53 21.66 9.30
N ALA A 16 6.15 22.82 8.80
CA ALA A 16 5.17 22.90 7.72
C ALA A 16 5.68 22.24 6.45
N LEU A 17 6.95 22.44 6.12
CA LEU A 17 7.53 21.79 4.95
C LEU A 17 7.58 20.28 5.10
N LEU A 18 7.93 19.80 6.27
CA LEU A 18 7.94 18.36 6.51
C LEU A 18 6.54 17.77 6.40
N GLU A 19 5.55 18.51 6.85
CA GLU A 19 4.18 18.07 6.78
C GLU A 19 3.73 17.99 5.32
N GLU A 20 4.10 18.95 4.51
CA GLU A 20 3.77 18.92 3.08
C GLU A 20 4.44 17.76 2.38
N VAL A 21 5.69 17.48 2.69
CA VAL A 21 6.40 16.36 2.10
C VAL A 21 5.73 15.05 2.50
N ARG A 22 5.35 14.92 3.75
CA ARG A 22 4.70 13.73 4.25
C ARG A 22 3.35 13.51 3.56
N GLN A 23 2.57 14.57 3.40
CA GLN A 23 1.28 14.47 2.73
C GLN A 23 1.45 14.10 1.26
N ALA A 24 2.42 14.67 0.59
CA ALA A 24 2.69 14.34 -0.80
C ALA A 24 3.10 12.87 -0.95
N ALA A 25 3.91 12.36 -0.04
CA ALA A 25 4.31 10.96 -0.06
C ALA A 25 3.12 10.05 0.15
N GLN A 26 2.23 10.40 1.06
CA GLN A 26 1.02 9.60 1.32
C GLN A 26 0.10 9.57 0.12
N VAL A 27 -0.05 10.68 -0.57
CA VAL A 27 -0.88 10.74 -1.77
C VAL A 27 -0.27 9.86 -2.85
N LYS A 28 1.04 9.89 -3.02
CA LYS A 28 1.71 9.08 -4.00
C LYS A 28 1.54 7.59 -3.69
N GLU A 29 1.66 7.22 -2.44
CA GLU A 29 1.46 5.83 -2.01
C GLU A 29 0.04 5.39 -2.27
N ALA A 30 -0.94 6.20 -1.91
CA ALA A 30 -2.33 5.86 -2.12
C ALA A 30 -2.63 5.73 -3.61
N SER A 31 -2.03 6.58 -4.46
CA SER A 31 -2.22 6.53 -5.89
C SER A 31 -1.65 5.24 -6.47
N ALA A 32 -0.61 4.67 -5.87
CA ALA A 32 -0.05 3.42 -6.34
C ALA A 32 -1.06 2.28 -6.30
N PHE A 33 -2.03 2.34 -5.40
CA PHE A 33 -3.04 1.30 -5.26
C PHE A 33 -4.41 1.74 -5.77
N SER A 34 -4.49 2.86 -6.47
CA SER A 34 -5.78 3.46 -6.81
C SER A 34 -6.63 2.58 -7.71
N GLY A 35 -6.02 1.70 -8.47
CA GLY A 35 -6.78 0.81 -9.36
C GLY A 35 -7.29 -0.45 -8.68
N LEU A 36 -6.94 -0.68 -7.43
CA LEU A 36 -7.32 -1.90 -6.75
C LEU A 36 -8.62 -1.70 -5.98
N THR A 37 -9.46 -2.72 -6.02
CA THR A 37 -10.68 -2.72 -5.20
C THR A 37 -10.31 -3.02 -3.76
N PRO A 38 -11.19 -2.77 -2.80
CA PRO A 38 -10.92 -3.13 -1.39
C PRO A 38 -10.58 -4.61 -1.22
N GLN A 39 -11.25 -5.47 -1.94
CA GLN A 39 -10.97 -6.90 -1.84
C GLN A 39 -9.59 -7.22 -2.39
N GLU A 40 -9.21 -6.60 -3.47
CA GLU A 40 -7.87 -6.79 -4.03
C GLU A 40 -6.80 -6.28 -3.07
N MET A 41 -7.06 -5.19 -2.39
CA MET A 41 -6.13 -4.69 -1.38
C MET A 41 -5.93 -5.69 -0.25
N ARG A 42 -7.01 -6.30 0.21
CA ARG A 42 -6.92 -7.32 1.27
C ARG A 42 -6.12 -8.52 0.80
N ILE A 43 -6.35 -8.96 -0.41
CA ILE A 43 -5.62 -10.11 -0.97
C ILE A 43 -4.15 -9.76 -1.11
N LEU A 44 -3.84 -8.57 -1.59
CA LEU A 44 -2.46 -8.15 -1.75
C LEU A 44 -1.75 -8.11 -0.39
N ALA A 45 -2.41 -7.63 0.64
CA ALA A 45 -1.84 -7.61 1.98
C ALA A 45 -1.52 -9.02 2.48
N LEU A 46 -2.40 -9.98 2.19
CA LEU A 46 -2.15 -11.36 2.60
C LEU A 46 -1.03 -11.99 1.77
N MET A 47 -0.88 -11.57 0.54
CA MET A 47 0.26 -12.00 -0.28
C MET A 47 1.57 -11.50 0.32
N VAL A 48 1.59 -10.29 0.85
CA VAL A 48 2.76 -9.74 1.51
C VAL A 48 3.13 -10.59 2.73
N GLU A 49 2.12 -11.11 3.42
CA GLU A 49 2.37 -11.97 4.58
C GLU A 49 2.83 -13.36 4.20
N GLY A 50 2.81 -13.69 2.93
CA GLY A 50 3.31 -14.98 2.48
C GLY A 50 2.26 -16.09 2.40
N LEU A 51 0.99 -15.74 2.51
CA LEU A 51 -0.05 -16.75 2.44
C LEU A 51 -0.18 -17.30 1.02
N THR A 52 -0.49 -18.56 0.91
CA THR A 52 -0.81 -19.19 -0.38
C THR A 52 -2.22 -18.80 -0.80
N ASN A 53 -2.55 -19.02 -2.06
CA ASN A 53 -3.91 -18.77 -2.56
C ASN A 53 -4.95 -19.53 -1.74
N ARG A 54 -4.61 -20.74 -1.35
CA ARG A 54 -5.51 -21.56 -0.56
C ARG A 54 -5.75 -20.95 0.82
N GLU A 55 -4.68 -20.45 1.43
CA GLU A 55 -4.78 -19.82 2.75
C GLU A 55 -5.56 -18.52 2.66
N ILE A 56 -5.34 -17.74 1.61
CA ILE A 56 -6.07 -16.50 1.40
C ILE A 56 -7.55 -16.81 1.21
N ALA A 57 -7.86 -17.83 0.40
CA ALA A 57 -9.22 -18.23 0.15
C ALA A 57 -9.92 -18.61 1.46
N SER A 58 -9.22 -19.33 2.30
CA SER A 58 -9.77 -19.74 3.60
C SER A 58 -10.07 -18.54 4.47
N GLN A 59 -9.16 -17.59 4.54
CA GLN A 59 -9.34 -16.40 5.38
C GLN A 59 -10.48 -15.52 4.88
N LEU A 60 -10.65 -15.40 3.59
CA LEU A 60 -11.63 -14.49 3.03
C LEU A 60 -12.93 -15.17 2.64
N PHE A 61 -13.05 -16.46 2.94
CA PHE A 61 -14.25 -17.23 2.61
C PHE A 61 -14.52 -17.21 1.08
N LEU A 62 -13.47 -17.39 0.31
CA LEU A 62 -13.56 -17.43 -1.16
C LEU A 62 -13.08 -18.77 -1.66
N GLY A 63 -13.39 -19.07 -2.91
CA GLY A 63 -12.82 -20.23 -3.56
C GLY A 63 -11.38 -19.95 -3.97
N GLU A 64 -10.58 -20.98 -4.03
CA GLU A 64 -9.18 -20.85 -4.42
C GLU A 64 -9.05 -20.34 -5.86
N GLY A 65 -9.92 -20.77 -6.75
CA GLY A 65 -9.93 -20.29 -8.13
C GLY A 65 -10.27 -18.81 -8.20
N THR A 66 -11.17 -18.35 -7.35
CA THR A 66 -11.52 -16.94 -7.25
C THR A 66 -10.30 -16.12 -6.80
N VAL A 67 -9.57 -16.62 -5.81
CA VAL A 67 -8.36 -15.95 -5.34
C VAL A 67 -7.33 -15.90 -6.45
N ARG A 68 -7.18 -16.98 -7.19
CA ARG A 68 -6.23 -17.03 -8.31
C ARG A 68 -6.56 -15.93 -9.33
N ASN A 69 -7.83 -15.75 -9.63
CA ASN A 69 -8.27 -14.70 -10.55
C ASN A 69 -7.97 -13.31 -10.00
N TYR A 70 -8.21 -13.11 -8.72
CA TYR A 70 -7.90 -11.85 -8.07
C TYR A 70 -6.39 -11.56 -8.13
N VAL A 71 -5.58 -12.57 -7.87
CA VAL A 71 -4.13 -12.41 -7.92
C VAL A 71 -3.70 -11.99 -9.32
N GLY A 72 -4.24 -12.63 -10.34
CA GLY A 72 -3.93 -12.27 -11.72
C GLY A 72 -4.30 -10.83 -12.03
N ASN A 73 -5.45 -10.39 -11.57
CA ASN A 73 -5.89 -9.02 -11.76
C ASN A 73 -4.99 -8.03 -11.03
N ILE A 74 -4.58 -8.37 -9.83
CA ILE A 74 -3.68 -7.53 -9.05
C ILE A 74 -2.35 -7.35 -9.77
N LEU A 75 -1.77 -8.45 -10.25
CA LEU A 75 -0.50 -8.38 -10.97
C LEU A 75 -0.62 -7.48 -12.20
N SER A 76 -1.71 -7.60 -12.91
CA SER A 76 -1.97 -6.81 -14.08
C SER A 76 -2.12 -5.34 -13.74
N LYS A 77 -2.88 -5.02 -12.71
CA LYS A 77 -3.14 -3.65 -12.31
C LYS A 77 -1.88 -2.98 -11.78
N LEU A 78 -1.03 -3.71 -11.08
CA LEU A 78 0.22 -3.18 -10.58
C LEU A 78 1.33 -3.21 -11.63
N GLN A 79 1.08 -3.84 -12.74
CA GLN A 79 2.04 -3.95 -13.84
C GLN A 79 3.32 -4.65 -13.36
N VAL A 80 3.13 -5.73 -12.62
CA VAL A 80 4.24 -6.55 -12.15
C VAL A 80 4.13 -7.95 -12.74
N SER A 81 5.20 -8.70 -12.76
CA SER A 81 5.27 -9.97 -13.46
C SER A 81 4.89 -11.15 -12.59
N ASN A 82 5.07 -11.06 -11.31
CA ASN A 82 4.84 -12.20 -10.44
C ASN A 82 4.48 -11.72 -9.03
N ARG A 83 4.13 -12.70 -8.22
CA ARG A 83 3.64 -12.45 -6.87
C ARG A 83 4.72 -11.81 -5.98
N ALA A 84 5.97 -12.20 -6.16
CA ALA A 84 7.05 -11.64 -5.39
C ALA A 84 7.23 -10.15 -5.69
N GLU A 85 7.12 -9.78 -6.97
CA GLU A 85 7.19 -8.38 -7.36
C GLU A 85 6.02 -7.59 -6.79
N ALA A 86 4.84 -8.20 -6.76
CA ALA A 86 3.68 -7.55 -6.18
C ALA A 86 3.89 -7.29 -4.69
N ALA A 87 4.45 -8.25 -3.98
CA ALA A 87 4.71 -8.09 -2.55
C ALA A 87 5.73 -6.99 -2.31
N VAL A 88 6.78 -6.91 -3.11
CA VAL A 88 7.78 -5.86 -2.99
C VAL A 88 7.15 -4.50 -3.27
N PHE A 89 6.35 -4.42 -4.32
CA PHE A 89 5.65 -3.18 -4.66
C PHE A 89 4.78 -2.72 -3.49
N ALA A 90 4.05 -3.64 -2.91
CA ALA A 90 3.14 -3.33 -1.81
C ALA A 90 3.89 -2.82 -0.58
N VAL A 91 5.00 -3.46 -0.26
CA VAL A 91 5.80 -3.05 0.90
C VAL A 91 6.45 -1.69 0.65
N LYS A 92 6.97 -1.48 -0.54
CA LYS A 92 7.60 -0.20 -0.88
C LYS A 92 6.62 0.95 -0.81
N ASN A 93 5.37 0.70 -1.07
CA ASN A 93 4.33 1.73 -1.05
C ASN A 93 3.50 1.70 0.23
N HIS A 94 3.97 0.99 1.23
CA HIS A 94 3.38 0.98 2.57
C HIS A 94 1.90 0.62 2.55
N ILE A 95 1.60 -0.53 1.96
CA ILE A 95 0.22 -0.99 1.81
C ILE A 95 -0.53 -1.00 3.13
N GLU A 96 0.15 -1.25 4.22
CA GLU A 96 -0.50 -1.35 5.53
C GLU A 96 -1.18 -0.02 5.92
N ARG A 97 -0.78 1.08 5.31
CA ARG A 97 -1.36 2.39 5.59
C ARG A 97 -2.59 2.68 4.75
N HIS A 98 -2.87 1.84 3.78
CA HIS A 98 -3.93 2.10 2.81
C HIS A 98 -4.95 0.98 2.73
N LEU A 99 -4.93 0.08 3.70
CA LEU A 99 -5.87 -1.03 3.69
C LEU A 99 -7.26 -0.57 4.05
N PRO A 100 -8.29 -1.18 3.49
CA PRO A 100 -9.67 -0.83 3.84
C PRO A 100 -9.92 -1.17 5.30
N LYS A 101 -10.75 -0.40 5.94
CA LYS A 101 -11.09 -0.68 7.30
C LYS A 101 -12.19 -1.67 7.34
N ASP A 102 -11.92 -2.78 7.95
CA ASP A 102 -12.99 -3.71 7.99
C ASP A 102 -13.28 -3.97 9.36
N ASP A 103 -12.86 -3.26 10.16
CA ASP A 103 -13.10 -3.38 11.45
C ASP A 103 -14.41 -3.19 11.77
N ASP A 104 -14.98 -2.56 11.21
CA ASP A 104 -16.20 -2.26 11.54
C ASP A 104 -17.01 -3.40 11.71
N HIS A 105 -16.84 -4.32 11.42
CA HIS A 105 -17.71 -5.29 11.61
C HIS A 105 -17.56 -5.68 12.84
N PRO A 106 -18.23 -5.72 13.25
CA PRO A 106 -18.33 -6.07 14.48
C PRO A 106 -18.25 -7.10 14.75
#